data_a2320f0ae0384781de5c37c8d900163a
#
_entry.id   a2320f0ae0384781de5c37c8d900163a
#
_cell.length_a   1.000
_cell.length_b   1.000
_cell.length_c   1.000
_cell.angle_alpha   90.00
_cell.angle_beta   90.00
_cell.angle_gamma   90.00
#
_symmetry.space_group_name_H-M   'P 1'
#
loop_
_entity.id
_entity.type
_entity.pdbx_description
1 polymer ?
#
loop_
_entity_poly.entity_id
_entity_poly.type
_entity_poly.pdbx_seq_one_letter_code
_entity_poly.pdbx_strand_id
1 'polypeptide(L)'
;NRLFALIGLNGRAVLPMVLGLGCVTMATLTTRILHSPRERLITVFLLALAIPCSAQLGVVLGMLGSLSFTAVLIWTLAMVGVLMLAGFLASKLIPGRRIPLVTELPPMRLPIAGNVVKKTAGRLKWYLIEVIPLFLIGTFLMFALDKLGVLPAIIEAGEPLVTGWLGLPKEASAAFVMGFLRRDFGATGLFAMADALNPIQAVVGMITITLFIPCFASLLMMVKERGMKTALAMVVIIVPFAFFVGGLFNLLLHAVW
;
A
#
# COMPACT_ATOMS: atom_id res chain seq x y z
N ASN A 1 15.35 7.53 14.83
CA ASN A 1 16.50 6.80 14.25
C ASN A 1 16.57 5.33 14.68
N ARG A 2 16.38 4.98 15.98
CA ARG A 2 16.54 3.58 16.47
C ARG A 2 15.57 2.60 15.79
N LEU A 3 14.28 2.94 15.69
CA LEU A 3 13.27 2.11 15.02
C LEU A 3 13.56 1.92 13.53
N PHE A 4 13.93 2.99 12.82
CA PHE A 4 14.30 2.90 11.40
C PHE A 4 15.59 2.13 11.15
N ALA A 5 16.51 2.15 12.11
CA ALA A 5 17.73 1.34 12.05
C ALA A 5 17.44 -0.16 12.12
N LEU A 6 16.40 -0.60 12.85
CA LEU A 6 15.96 -2.00 12.87
C LEU A 6 15.47 -2.48 11.50
N ILE A 7 14.80 -1.59 10.77
CA ILE A 7 14.27 -1.86 9.42
C ILE A 7 15.38 -1.67 8.34
N GLY A 8 16.58 -1.29 8.74
CA GLY A 8 17.71 -1.06 7.81
C GLY A 8 17.62 0.25 7.03
N LEU A 9 16.83 1.21 7.49
CA LEU A 9 16.60 2.51 6.90
C LEU A 9 17.23 3.63 7.73
N ASN A 10 17.57 4.74 7.08
CA ASN A 10 17.98 5.97 7.72
C ASN A 10 16.76 6.85 8.07
N GLY A 11 16.94 7.78 9.02
CA GLY A 11 15.91 8.74 9.40
C GLY A 11 15.38 9.61 8.25
N ARG A 12 16.10 9.73 7.13
CA ARG A 12 15.61 10.40 5.90
C ARG A 12 14.43 9.65 5.25
N ALA A 13 14.30 8.34 5.47
CA ALA A 13 13.19 7.54 4.98
C ALA A 13 11.85 7.87 5.67
N VAL A 14 11.88 8.56 6.82
CA VAL A 14 10.66 9.05 7.50
C VAL A 14 9.85 9.93 6.56
N LEU A 15 10.51 10.81 5.80
CA LEU A 15 9.80 11.76 4.92
C LEU A 15 8.97 11.05 3.85
N PRO A 16 9.52 10.15 3.01
CA PRO A 16 8.69 9.40 2.06
C PRO A 16 7.67 8.50 2.75
N MET A 17 7.94 7.92 3.91
CA MET A 17 6.97 7.08 4.62
C MET A 17 5.76 7.86 5.13
N VAL A 18 5.98 9.04 5.71
CA VAL A 18 4.88 9.93 6.15
C VAL A 18 4.08 10.45 4.95
N LEU A 19 4.77 10.84 3.86
CA LEU A 19 4.09 11.23 2.63
C LEU A 19 3.29 10.07 2.00
N GLY A 20 3.72 8.83 2.24
CA GLY A 20 3.02 7.62 1.79
C GLY A 20 1.62 7.48 2.36
N LEU A 21 1.40 7.92 3.59
CA LEU A 21 0.07 7.97 4.20
C LEU A 21 -0.88 8.92 3.45
N GLY A 22 -0.35 9.91 2.74
CA GLY A 22 -1.14 10.72 1.82
C GLY A 22 -1.33 10.01 0.47
N CYS A 23 -0.21 9.75 -0.24
CA CYS A 23 -0.22 9.10 -1.55
C CYS A 23 1.08 8.32 -1.78
N VAL A 24 0.97 7.00 -1.92
CA VAL A 24 2.12 6.10 -2.16
C VAL A 24 2.84 6.44 -3.46
N THR A 25 2.12 6.84 -4.51
CA THR A 25 2.70 7.25 -5.81
C THR A 25 3.66 8.43 -5.64
N MET A 26 3.22 9.47 -4.92
CA MET A 26 4.06 10.65 -4.62
C MET A 26 5.20 10.33 -3.68
N ALA A 27 4.96 9.45 -2.71
CA ALA A 27 5.99 8.99 -1.79
C ALA A 27 7.09 8.23 -2.52
N THR A 28 6.75 7.37 -3.47
CA THR A 28 7.71 6.62 -4.31
C THR A 28 8.64 7.57 -5.07
N LEU A 29 8.11 8.64 -5.64
CA LEU A 29 8.92 9.69 -6.29
C LEU A 29 9.86 10.38 -5.28
N THR A 30 9.37 10.66 -4.08
CA THR A 30 10.14 11.34 -3.04
C THR A 30 11.31 10.48 -2.53
N THR A 31 11.28 9.16 -2.75
CA THR A 31 12.43 8.28 -2.39
C THR A 31 13.74 8.66 -3.08
N ARG A 32 13.69 9.50 -4.12
CA ARG A 32 14.89 10.06 -4.77
C ARG A 32 15.80 10.84 -3.83
N ILE A 33 15.28 11.34 -2.69
CA ILE A 33 16.08 12.02 -1.66
C ILE A 33 17.01 11.08 -0.89
N LEU A 34 16.74 9.76 -0.95
CA LEU A 34 17.60 8.77 -0.33
C LEU A 34 18.83 8.52 -1.20
N HIS A 35 20.01 8.53 -0.58
CA HIS A 35 21.27 8.42 -1.33
C HIS A 35 21.60 6.98 -1.72
N SER A 36 21.18 6.00 -0.91
CA SER A 36 21.47 4.59 -1.17
C SER A 36 20.42 3.94 -2.06
N PRO A 37 20.79 3.28 -3.17
CA PRO A 37 19.85 2.49 -3.99
C PRO A 37 19.14 1.41 -3.18
N ARG A 38 19.82 0.84 -2.18
CA ARG A 38 19.26 -0.14 -1.24
C ARG A 38 18.13 0.45 -0.40
N GLU A 39 18.38 1.61 0.23
CA GLU A 39 17.37 2.28 1.05
C GLU A 39 16.15 2.68 0.24
N ARG A 40 16.37 3.17 -0.99
CA ARG A 40 15.27 3.47 -1.91
C ARG A 40 14.44 2.23 -2.21
N LEU A 41 15.09 1.08 -2.48
CA LEU A 41 14.41 -0.17 -2.81
C LEU A 41 13.56 -0.66 -1.64
N ILE A 42 14.13 -0.69 -0.44
CA ILE A 42 13.42 -1.08 0.80
C ILE A 42 12.25 -0.13 1.07
N THR A 43 12.47 1.18 0.93
CA THR A 43 11.41 2.17 1.18
C THR A 43 10.27 2.02 0.18
N VAL A 44 10.54 1.86 -1.13
CA VAL A 44 9.52 1.64 -2.15
C VAL A 44 8.75 0.35 -1.89
N PHE A 45 9.44 -0.73 -1.51
CA PHE A 45 8.82 -2.00 -1.14
C PHE A 45 7.87 -1.86 0.06
N LEU A 46 8.29 -1.19 1.13
CA LEU A 46 7.46 -0.96 2.32
C LEU A 46 6.28 -0.04 2.05
N LEU A 47 6.47 1.00 1.23
CA LEU A 47 5.40 1.89 0.77
C LEU A 47 4.33 1.11 -0.02
N ALA A 48 4.78 0.22 -0.88
CA ALA A 48 3.89 -0.60 -1.69
C ALA A 48 3.13 -1.64 -0.88
N LEU A 49 3.80 -2.27 0.10
CA LEU A 49 3.26 -3.37 0.90
C LEU A 49 2.33 -2.88 2.01
N ALA A 50 2.83 -2.06 2.94
CA ALA A 50 2.19 -1.89 4.25
C ALA A 50 1.67 -0.48 4.53
N ILE A 51 1.98 0.52 3.71
CA ILE A 51 1.52 1.89 3.96
C ILE A 51 0.24 2.17 3.18
N PRO A 52 -0.91 2.32 3.88
CA PRO A 52 -2.17 2.69 3.26
C PRO A 52 -2.14 4.16 2.82
N CYS A 53 -2.81 4.49 1.72
CA CYS A 53 -3.02 5.88 1.33
C CYS A 53 -4.16 6.53 2.13
N SER A 54 -4.26 7.85 2.10
CA SER A 54 -5.28 8.59 2.86
C SER A 54 -6.72 8.20 2.50
N ALA A 55 -7.00 7.94 1.22
CA ALA A 55 -8.31 7.50 0.78
C ALA A 55 -8.65 6.12 1.37
N GLN A 56 -7.72 5.18 1.31
CA GLN A 56 -7.91 3.86 1.90
C GLN A 56 -8.05 3.92 3.44
N LEU A 57 -7.23 4.75 4.11
CA LEU A 57 -7.36 4.98 5.55
C LEU A 57 -8.76 5.45 5.94
N GLY A 58 -9.33 6.39 5.17
CA GLY A 58 -10.69 6.88 5.42
C GLY A 58 -11.73 5.76 5.38
N VAL A 59 -11.66 4.89 4.38
CA VAL A 59 -12.59 3.75 4.24
C VAL A 59 -12.38 2.71 5.35
N VAL A 60 -11.13 2.34 5.62
CA VAL A 60 -10.79 1.36 6.68
C VAL A 60 -11.25 1.84 8.05
N LEU A 61 -10.96 3.10 8.39
CA LEU A 61 -11.39 3.68 9.68
C LEU A 61 -12.91 3.84 9.75
N GLY A 62 -13.56 4.17 8.63
CA GLY A 62 -15.02 4.25 8.55
C GLY A 62 -15.68 2.89 8.80
N MET A 63 -15.20 1.83 8.15
CA MET A 63 -15.73 0.47 8.30
C MET A 63 -15.40 -0.14 9.66
N LEU A 64 -14.12 -0.21 10.03
CA LEU A 64 -13.72 -0.86 11.27
C LEU A 64 -14.12 -0.05 12.49
N GLY A 65 -14.15 1.29 12.39
CA GLY A 65 -14.59 2.17 13.46
C GLY A 65 -16.09 2.05 13.77
N SER A 66 -16.93 1.73 12.78
CA SER A 66 -18.34 1.46 13.00
C SER A 66 -18.59 0.09 13.66
N LEU A 67 -17.67 -0.88 13.48
CA LEU A 67 -17.77 -2.20 14.09
C LEU A 67 -17.33 -2.18 15.55
N SER A 68 -16.07 -1.83 15.81
CA SER A 68 -15.53 -1.73 17.17
C SER A 68 -14.15 -1.05 17.18
N PHE A 69 -13.81 -0.42 18.32
CA PHE A 69 -12.47 0.12 18.56
C PHE A 69 -11.39 -0.97 18.53
N THR A 70 -11.70 -2.18 18.98
CA THR A 70 -10.79 -3.33 18.98
C THR A 70 -10.43 -3.76 17.57
N ALA A 71 -11.35 -3.70 16.60
CA ALA A 71 -11.09 -3.99 15.20
C ALA A 71 -10.07 -3.03 14.58
N VAL A 72 -10.20 -1.72 14.86
CA VAL A 72 -9.23 -0.70 14.42
C VAL A 72 -7.86 -0.96 15.04
N LEU A 73 -7.81 -1.33 16.31
CA LEU A 73 -6.57 -1.58 17.03
C LEU A 73 -5.85 -2.83 16.49
N ILE A 74 -6.59 -3.92 16.23
CA ILE A 74 -6.05 -5.14 15.62
C ILE A 74 -5.46 -4.83 14.25
N TRP A 75 -6.20 -4.11 13.40
CA TRP A 75 -5.74 -3.72 12.08
C TRP A 75 -4.47 -2.86 12.15
N THR A 76 -4.43 -1.86 13.04
CA THR A 76 -3.28 -0.97 13.19
C THR A 76 -2.05 -1.75 13.67
N LEU A 77 -2.20 -2.62 14.67
CA LEU A 77 -1.12 -3.47 15.16
C LEU A 77 -0.62 -4.44 14.09
N ALA A 78 -1.53 -5.02 13.30
CA ALA A 78 -1.18 -5.87 12.16
C ALA A 78 -0.34 -5.10 11.14
N MET A 79 -0.75 -3.87 10.76
CA MET A 79 0.00 -3.05 9.79
C MET A 79 1.39 -2.68 10.31
N VAL A 80 1.51 -2.26 11.56
CA VAL A 80 2.80 -1.94 12.19
C VAL A 80 3.67 -3.19 12.30
N GLY A 81 3.11 -4.33 12.70
CA GLY A 81 3.81 -5.61 12.80
C GLY A 81 4.35 -6.06 11.44
N VAL A 82 3.53 -6.02 10.40
CA VAL A 82 3.94 -6.36 9.03
C VAL A 82 5.01 -5.39 8.52
N LEU A 83 4.87 -4.09 8.78
CA LEU A 83 5.87 -3.09 8.39
C LEU A 83 7.24 -3.40 9.01
N MET A 84 7.27 -3.71 10.31
CA MET A 84 8.49 -4.04 11.04
C MET A 84 9.10 -5.35 10.56
N LEU A 85 8.29 -6.39 10.40
CA LEU A 85 8.72 -7.71 9.94
C LEU A 85 9.27 -7.65 8.51
N ALA A 86 8.49 -7.09 7.59
CA ALA A 86 8.88 -6.95 6.19
C ALA A 86 10.11 -6.06 6.02
N GLY A 87 10.21 -4.97 6.78
CA GLY A 87 11.37 -4.10 6.78
C GLY A 87 12.63 -4.79 7.31
N PHE A 88 12.51 -5.53 8.41
CA PHE A 88 13.62 -6.32 8.97
C PHE A 88 14.09 -7.40 7.96
N LEU A 89 13.15 -8.12 7.37
CA LEU A 89 13.45 -9.15 6.38
C LEU A 89 14.11 -8.55 5.13
N ALA A 90 13.57 -7.47 4.59
CA ALA A 90 14.13 -6.75 3.45
C ALA A 90 15.53 -6.22 3.75
N SER A 91 15.76 -5.76 4.99
CA SER A 91 17.09 -5.28 5.41
C SER A 91 18.14 -6.38 5.47
N LYS A 92 17.77 -7.62 5.71
CA LYS A 92 18.66 -8.79 5.69
C LYS A 92 18.89 -9.35 4.28
N LEU A 93 17.82 -9.39 3.47
CA LEU A 93 17.86 -9.99 2.14
C LEU A 93 18.55 -9.09 1.10
N ILE A 94 18.41 -7.77 1.23
CA ILE A 94 18.97 -6.83 0.26
C ILE A 94 20.37 -6.40 0.72
N PRO A 95 21.47 -6.85 0.05
CA PRO A 95 22.83 -6.48 0.39
C PRO A 95 23.09 -5.00 0.07
N GLY A 96 23.95 -4.35 0.86
CA GLY A 96 24.38 -2.97 0.62
C GLY A 96 24.83 -2.27 1.89
N ARG A 97 25.66 -1.23 1.72
CA ARG A 97 26.17 -0.43 2.83
C ARG A 97 25.10 0.51 3.37
N ARG A 98 25.00 0.60 4.69
CA ARG A 98 24.24 1.66 5.37
C ARG A 98 25.08 2.93 5.33
N ILE A 99 24.51 4.00 4.82
CA ILE A 99 25.17 5.31 4.85
C ILE A 99 24.76 5.97 6.18
N PRO A 100 25.70 6.30 7.07
CA PRO A 100 25.36 6.98 8.33
C PRO A 100 24.69 8.33 8.03
N LEU A 101 23.71 8.68 8.86
CA LEU A 101 23.00 9.94 8.74
C LEU A 101 23.92 11.09 9.20
N VAL A 102 24.69 11.64 8.30
CA VAL A 102 25.32 12.94 8.49
C VAL A 102 24.35 13.99 7.94
N THR A 103 23.62 14.65 8.81
CA THR A 103 22.70 15.73 8.44
C THR A 103 23.16 16.99 9.13
N GLU A 104 23.71 17.90 8.37
CA GLU A 104 23.77 19.30 8.81
C GLU A 104 22.32 19.81 8.86
N LEU A 105 21.85 20.14 10.04
CA LEU A 105 20.53 20.75 10.21
C LEU A 105 20.66 22.22 9.83
N PRO A 106 20.08 22.64 8.68
CA PRO A 106 20.04 24.05 8.35
C PRO A 106 19.23 24.79 9.42
N PRO A 107 19.54 26.07 9.70
CA PRO A 107 18.80 26.85 10.68
C PRO A 107 17.32 26.90 10.30
N MET A 108 16.46 26.59 11.27
CA MET A 108 15.02 26.64 11.10
C MET A 108 14.59 28.07 10.78
N ARG A 109 14.17 28.32 9.55
CA ARG A 109 13.58 29.58 9.10
C ARG A 109 12.08 29.39 8.92
N LEU A 110 11.31 30.40 9.28
CA LEU A 110 9.87 30.42 9.02
C LEU A 110 9.64 30.32 7.50
N PRO A 111 8.73 29.44 7.06
CA PRO A 111 8.45 29.27 5.65
C PRO A 111 7.79 30.54 5.07
N ILE A 112 8.32 31.01 3.97
CA ILE A 112 7.74 32.14 3.22
C ILE A 112 6.53 31.60 2.44
N ALA A 113 5.32 32.07 2.78
CA ALA A 113 4.06 31.59 2.20
C ALA A 113 4.06 31.59 0.65
N GLY A 114 4.58 32.64 0.01
CA GLY A 114 4.67 32.70 -1.44
C GLY A 114 5.53 31.60 -2.08
N ASN A 115 6.63 31.21 -1.43
CA ASN A 115 7.48 30.11 -1.90
C ASN A 115 6.81 28.75 -1.72
N VAL A 116 6.08 28.58 -0.61
CA VAL A 116 5.31 27.35 -0.35
C VAL A 116 4.25 27.19 -1.42
N VAL A 117 3.43 28.21 -1.67
CA VAL A 117 2.36 28.18 -2.69
C VAL A 117 2.92 27.90 -4.09
N LYS A 118 3.99 28.61 -4.52
CA LYS A 118 4.61 28.38 -5.83
C LYS A 118 5.12 26.93 -5.99
N LYS A 119 5.82 26.40 -4.97
CA LYS A 119 6.33 25.03 -5.01
C LYS A 119 5.20 23.99 -4.99
N THR A 120 4.15 24.24 -4.20
CA THR A 120 2.98 23.36 -4.13
C THR A 120 2.21 23.37 -5.45
N ALA A 121 1.94 24.53 -6.03
CA ALA A 121 1.27 24.67 -7.32
C ALA A 121 2.07 23.99 -8.45
N GLY A 122 3.40 24.16 -8.48
CA GLY A 122 4.26 23.50 -9.45
C GLY A 122 4.23 21.97 -9.32
N ARG A 123 4.27 21.44 -8.10
CA ARG A 123 4.16 20.00 -7.84
C ARG A 123 2.77 19.46 -8.19
N LEU A 124 1.71 20.22 -7.85
CA LEU A 124 0.33 19.85 -8.17
C LEU A 124 0.10 19.78 -9.68
N LYS A 125 0.55 20.83 -10.41
CA LYS A 125 0.48 20.85 -11.88
C LYS A 125 1.18 19.65 -12.50
N TRP A 126 2.40 19.37 -12.08
CA TRP A 126 3.17 18.24 -12.59
C TRP A 126 2.50 16.89 -12.26
N TYR A 127 2.00 16.73 -11.03
CA TYR A 127 1.24 15.56 -10.61
C TYR A 127 0.00 15.34 -11.46
N LEU A 128 -0.79 16.38 -11.70
CA LEU A 128 -2.00 16.29 -12.53
C LEU A 128 -1.66 15.86 -13.96
N ILE A 129 -0.64 16.46 -14.57
CA ILE A 129 -0.22 16.12 -15.93
C ILE A 129 0.26 14.69 -16.04
N GLU A 130 0.92 14.14 -15.02
CA GLU A 130 1.49 12.80 -15.06
C GLU A 130 0.49 11.72 -14.62
N VAL A 131 -0.31 11.99 -13.60
CA VAL A 131 -1.20 10.98 -13.00
C VAL A 131 -2.55 10.88 -13.70
N ILE A 132 -3.11 11.98 -14.19
CA ILE A 132 -4.41 11.95 -14.89
C ILE A 132 -4.38 11.04 -16.13
N PRO A 133 -3.45 11.17 -17.08
CA PRO A 133 -3.44 10.28 -18.24
C PRO A 133 -3.21 8.83 -17.85
N LEU A 134 -2.38 8.60 -16.84
CA LEU A 134 -2.11 7.27 -16.29
C LEU A 134 -3.38 6.62 -15.73
N PHE A 135 -4.17 7.41 -15.02
CA PHE A 135 -5.45 6.97 -14.45
C PHE A 135 -6.49 6.68 -15.53
N LEU A 136 -6.58 7.54 -16.54
CA LEU A 136 -7.48 7.33 -17.69
C LEU A 136 -7.13 6.06 -18.46
N ILE A 137 -5.84 5.81 -18.70
CA ILE A 137 -5.37 4.58 -19.35
C ILE A 137 -5.73 3.36 -18.51
N GLY A 138 -5.50 3.39 -17.20
CA GLY A 138 -5.84 2.30 -16.29
C GLY A 138 -7.33 1.99 -16.27
N THR A 139 -8.18 3.02 -16.21
CA THR A 139 -9.64 2.86 -16.23
C THR A 139 -10.12 2.33 -17.57
N PHE A 140 -9.58 2.84 -18.68
CA PHE A 140 -9.89 2.36 -20.02
C PHE A 140 -9.47 0.89 -20.20
N LEU A 141 -8.28 0.52 -19.73
CA LEU A 141 -7.78 -0.86 -19.80
C LEU A 141 -8.71 -1.82 -19.04
N MET A 142 -9.15 -1.43 -17.84
CA MET A 142 -10.07 -2.27 -17.05
C MET A 142 -11.43 -2.39 -17.72
N PHE A 143 -11.96 -1.30 -18.27
CA PHE A 143 -13.22 -1.34 -19.03
C PHE A 143 -13.09 -2.27 -20.23
N ALA A 144 -11.96 -2.23 -20.95
CA ALA A 144 -11.69 -3.13 -22.08
C ALA A 144 -11.61 -4.60 -21.63
N LEU A 145 -10.91 -4.89 -20.51
CA LEU A 145 -10.80 -6.24 -19.95
C LEU A 145 -12.16 -6.78 -19.46
N ASP A 146 -12.99 -5.92 -18.90
CA ASP A 146 -14.35 -6.29 -18.51
C ASP A 146 -15.20 -6.67 -19.73
N LYS A 147 -15.18 -5.87 -20.79
CA LYS A 147 -15.87 -6.15 -22.05
C LYS A 147 -15.39 -7.40 -22.78
N LEU A 148 -14.10 -7.72 -22.62
CA LEU A 148 -13.51 -8.95 -23.18
C LEU A 148 -13.80 -10.21 -22.35
N GLY A 149 -14.48 -10.09 -21.21
CA GLY A 149 -14.79 -11.20 -20.31
C GLY A 149 -13.57 -11.73 -19.54
N VAL A 150 -12.43 -11.06 -19.62
CA VAL A 150 -11.21 -11.46 -18.89
C VAL A 150 -11.33 -11.16 -17.41
N LEU A 151 -12.00 -10.06 -17.05
CA LEU A 151 -12.20 -9.66 -15.64
C LEU A 151 -13.03 -10.69 -14.86
N PRO A 152 -14.18 -11.16 -15.33
CA PRO A 152 -14.91 -12.25 -14.67
C PRO A 152 -14.09 -13.53 -14.53
N ALA A 153 -13.31 -13.92 -15.53
CA ALA A 153 -12.45 -15.08 -15.46
C ALA A 153 -11.37 -14.96 -14.37
N ILE A 154 -10.78 -13.78 -14.20
CA ILE A 154 -9.81 -13.51 -13.13
C ILE A 154 -10.48 -13.57 -11.74
N ILE A 155 -11.70 -13.04 -11.62
CA ILE A 155 -12.49 -13.07 -10.37
C ILE A 155 -12.78 -14.52 -10.00
N GLU A 156 -13.25 -15.33 -10.95
CA GLU A 156 -13.59 -16.75 -10.77
C GLU A 156 -12.33 -17.58 -10.43
N ALA A 157 -11.19 -17.32 -11.08
CA ALA A 157 -9.93 -17.97 -10.76
C ALA A 157 -9.40 -17.61 -9.35
N GLY A 158 -9.70 -16.40 -8.85
CA GLY A 158 -9.33 -15.94 -7.50
C GLY A 158 -10.28 -16.41 -6.39
N GLU A 159 -11.51 -16.83 -6.74
CA GLU A 159 -12.54 -17.22 -5.78
C GLU A 159 -12.09 -18.28 -4.77
N PRO A 160 -11.46 -19.42 -5.16
CA PRO A 160 -11.06 -20.45 -4.21
C PRO A 160 -10.02 -19.96 -3.18
N LEU A 161 -9.24 -18.97 -3.53
CA LEU A 161 -8.23 -18.40 -2.65
C LEU A 161 -8.88 -17.45 -1.63
N VAL A 162 -9.87 -16.67 -2.06
CA VAL A 162 -10.59 -15.71 -1.21
C VAL A 162 -11.57 -16.45 -0.28
N THR A 163 -12.29 -17.44 -0.78
CA THR A 163 -13.29 -18.19 0.02
C THR A 163 -12.63 -19.25 0.90
N GLY A 164 -11.68 -20.01 0.36
CA GLY A 164 -11.07 -21.13 1.08
C GLY A 164 -10.02 -20.70 2.11
N TRP A 165 -9.19 -19.69 1.78
CA TRP A 165 -8.08 -19.30 2.64
C TRP A 165 -8.38 -18.09 3.53
N LEU A 166 -9.08 -17.08 3.00
CA LEU A 166 -9.46 -15.90 3.76
C LEU A 166 -10.81 -16.03 4.47
N GLY A 167 -11.64 -17.03 4.11
CA GLY A 167 -12.97 -17.21 4.68
C GLY A 167 -13.95 -16.10 4.31
N LEU A 168 -13.71 -15.35 3.22
CA LEU A 168 -14.54 -14.26 2.75
C LEU A 168 -15.62 -14.77 1.77
N PRO A 169 -16.77 -14.10 1.65
CA PRO A 169 -17.75 -14.43 0.63
C PRO A 169 -17.18 -14.25 -0.78
N LYS A 170 -17.68 -14.99 -1.76
CA LYS A 170 -17.19 -14.98 -3.14
C LYS A 170 -17.25 -13.60 -3.81
N GLU A 171 -18.21 -12.80 -3.43
CA GLU A 171 -18.40 -11.42 -3.90
C GLU A 171 -17.21 -10.53 -3.54
N ALA A 172 -16.48 -10.86 -2.47
CA ALA A 172 -15.26 -10.14 -2.08
C ALA A 172 -14.14 -10.26 -3.11
N SER A 173 -14.13 -11.31 -3.95
CA SER A 173 -13.14 -11.47 -5.03
C SER A 173 -13.16 -10.30 -5.99
N ALA A 174 -14.35 -9.75 -6.30
CA ALA A 174 -14.50 -8.56 -7.12
C ALA A 174 -13.85 -7.33 -6.47
N ALA A 175 -13.96 -7.18 -5.14
CA ALA A 175 -13.34 -6.07 -4.41
C ALA A 175 -11.80 -6.12 -4.51
N PHE A 176 -11.18 -7.32 -4.47
CA PHE A 176 -9.74 -7.46 -4.66
C PHE A 176 -9.29 -7.05 -6.06
N VAL A 177 -10.03 -7.42 -7.08
CA VAL A 177 -9.72 -7.03 -8.47
C VAL A 177 -9.88 -5.52 -8.67
N MET A 178 -10.95 -4.93 -8.13
CA MET A 178 -11.14 -3.47 -8.15
C MET A 178 -10.05 -2.72 -7.36
N GLY A 179 -9.52 -3.35 -6.31
CA GLY A 179 -8.39 -2.84 -5.52
C GLY A 179 -7.09 -2.69 -6.30
N PHE A 180 -6.92 -3.45 -7.39
CA PHE A 180 -5.78 -3.29 -8.30
C PHE A 180 -5.80 -1.95 -9.04
N LEU A 181 -6.96 -1.46 -9.44
CA LEU A 181 -7.10 -0.13 -10.03
C LEU A 181 -6.73 0.95 -9.01
N ARG A 182 -7.42 0.92 -7.89
CA ARG A 182 -7.22 1.82 -6.75
C ARG A 182 -7.50 1.06 -5.46
N ARG A 183 -6.58 1.17 -4.50
CA ARG A 183 -6.70 0.49 -3.20
C ARG A 183 -7.97 0.86 -2.43
N ASP A 184 -8.41 2.12 -2.56
CA ASP A 184 -9.63 2.62 -1.94
C ASP A 184 -10.89 1.97 -2.53
N PHE A 185 -10.92 1.67 -3.84
CA PHE A 185 -12.05 0.96 -4.46
C PHE A 185 -12.20 -0.47 -3.93
N GLY A 186 -11.09 -1.16 -3.71
CA GLY A 186 -11.15 -2.47 -3.09
C GLY A 186 -11.67 -2.42 -1.65
N ALA A 187 -11.19 -1.47 -0.86
CA ALA A 187 -11.68 -1.25 0.50
C ALA A 187 -13.16 -0.83 0.51
N THR A 188 -13.58 0.05 -0.42
CA THR A 188 -14.98 0.46 -0.57
C THR A 188 -15.87 -0.71 -1.01
N GLY A 189 -15.37 -1.60 -1.86
CA GLY A 189 -16.09 -2.82 -2.25
C GLY A 189 -16.38 -3.72 -1.06
N LEU A 190 -15.41 -3.91 -0.15
CA LEU A 190 -15.64 -4.63 1.11
C LEU A 190 -16.57 -3.86 2.05
N PHE A 191 -16.46 -2.54 2.10
CA PHE A 191 -17.35 -1.70 2.92
C PHE A 191 -18.80 -1.76 2.45
N ALA A 192 -19.03 -1.81 1.14
CA ALA A 192 -20.38 -1.96 0.56
C ALA A 192 -21.06 -3.30 0.93
N MET A 193 -20.27 -4.30 1.33
CA MET A 193 -20.75 -5.60 1.80
C MET A 193 -20.66 -5.76 3.32
N ALA A 194 -20.46 -4.68 4.06
CA ALA A 194 -20.23 -4.73 5.51
C ALA A 194 -21.32 -5.46 6.27
N ASP A 195 -22.60 -5.30 5.86
CA ASP A 195 -23.74 -5.94 6.47
C ASP A 195 -23.77 -7.48 6.26
N ALA A 196 -23.10 -7.97 5.23
CA ALA A 196 -22.99 -9.39 4.94
C ALA A 196 -21.72 -10.04 5.52
N LEU A 197 -20.81 -9.22 6.08
CA LEU A 197 -19.53 -9.68 6.62
C LEU A 197 -19.58 -9.80 8.15
N ASN A 198 -19.07 -10.93 8.66
CA ASN A 198 -18.78 -11.03 10.09
C ASN A 198 -17.66 -10.06 10.50
N PRO A 199 -17.60 -9.59 11.75
CA PRO A 199 -16.55 -8.68 12.22
C PRO A 199 -15.14 -9.20 11.95
N ILE A 200 -14.90 -10.52 12.08
CA ILE A 200 -13.62 -11.17 11.78
C ILE A 200 -13.30 -11.05 10.30
N GLN A 201 -14.26 -11.37 9.43
CA GLN A 201 -14.11 -11.26 7.97
C GLN A 201 -13.82 -9.83 7.53
N ALA A 202 -14.46 -8.85 8.16
CA ALA A 202 -14.22 -7.44 7.89
C ALA A 202 -12.76 -7.04 8.21
N VAL A 203 -12.23 -7.45 9.37
CA VAL A 203 -10.84 -7.18 9.77
C VAL A 203 -9.85 -7.89 8.85
N VAL A 204 -10.05 -9.20 8.59
CA VAL A 204 -9.19 -10.00 7.70
C VAL A 204 -9.19 -9.43 6.28
N GLY A 205 -10.35 -9.09 5.74
CA GLY A 205 -10.50 -8.50 4.43
C GLY A 205 -9.77 -7.15 4.33
N MET A 206 -9.94 -6.27 5.32
CA MET A 206 -9.26 -4.97 5.34
C MET A 206 -7.75 -5.09 5.53
N ILE A 207 -7.25 -6.04 6.32
CA ILE A 207 -5.81 -6.35 6.43
C ILE A 207 -5.28 -6.80 5.07
N THR A 208 -5.93 -7.79 4.46
CA THR A 208 -5.46 -8.38 3.21
C THR A 208 -5.47 -7.36 2.08
N ILE A 209 -6.54 -6.57 1.92
CA ILE A 209 -6.64 -5.59 0.83
C ILE A 209 -5.65 -4.44 1.00
N THR A 210 -5.28 -4.11 2.26
CA THR A 210 -4.25 -3.11 2.54
C THR A 210 -2.87 -3.58 2.11
N LEU A 211 -2.58 -4.87 2.25
CA LEU A 211 -1.29 -5.48 1.91
C LEU A 211 -1.21 -5.94 0.45
N PHE A 212 -2.35 -6.14 -0.20
CA PHE A 212 -2.48 -6.93 -1.41
C PHE A 212 -1.65 -6.42 -2.59
N ILE A 213 -1.98 -5.27 -3.17
CA ILE A 213 -1.23 -4.77 -4.35
C ILE A 213 -1.11 -3.24 -4.30
N PRO A 214 0.02 -2.68 -4.76
CA PRO A 214 0.08 -1.27 -5.06
C PRO A 214 -0.94 -0.93 -6.17
N CYS A 215 -1.64 0.19 -6.03
CA CYS A 215 -2.55 0.67 -7.09
C CYS A 215 -1.81 0.84 -8.42
N PHE A 216 -2.55 0.77 -9.52
CA PHE A 216 -1.99 0.85 -10.88
C PHE A 216 -1.06 2.05 -11.07
N ALA A 217 -1.43 3.23 -10.58
CA ALA A 217 -0.59 4.43 -10.63
C ALA A 217 0.73 4.26 -9.85
N SER A 218 0.69 3.60 -8.67
CA SER A 218 1.88 3.31 -7.89
C SER A 218 2.78 2.28 -8.58
N LEU A 219 2.19 1.25 -9.19
CA LEU A 219 2.93 0.24 -9.96
C LEU A 219 3.68 0.88 -11.13
N LEU A 220 3.01 1.72 -11.91
CA LEU A 220 3.66 2.43 -13.03
C LEU A 220 4.77 3.37 -12.55
N MET A 221 4.58 4.04 -11.42
CA MET A 221 5.65 4.85 -10.82
C MET A 221 6.83 3.99 -10.36
N MET A 222 6.58 2.81 -9.80
CA MET A 222 7.63 1.84 -9.45
C MET A 222 8.40 1.38 -10.68
N VAL A 223 7.71 1.10 -11.79
CA VAL A 223 8.33 0.76 -13.08
C VAL A 223 9.21 1.90 -13.58
N LYS A 224 8.71 3.13 -13.51
CA LYS A 224 9.45 4.33 -13.94
C LYS A 224 10.69 4.60 -13.08
N GLU A 225 10.61 4.39 -11.77
CA GLU A 225 11.69 4.69 -10.83
C GLU A 225 12.71 3.54 -10.68
N ARG A 226 12.28 2.29 -10.85
CA ARG A 226 13.08 1.09 -10.54
C ARG A 226 13.25 0.11 -11.70
N GLY A 227 12.52 0.33 -12.78
CA GLY A 227 12.47 -0.56 -13.92
C GLY A 227 11.47 -1.70 -13.75
N MET A 228 11.04 -2.23 -14.89
CA MET A 228 10.00 -3.27 -15.00
C MET A 228 10.34 -4.52 -14.19
N LYS A 229 11.59 -5.00 -14.27
CA LYS A 229 12.01 -6.24 -13.58
C LYS A 229 11.85 -6.15 -12.07
N THR A 230 12.27 -5.02 -11.49
CA THR A 230 12.19 -4.79 -10.05
C THR A 230 10.75 -4.61 -9.59
N ALA A 231 9.94 -3.86 -10.33
CA ALA A 231 8.52 -3.67 -10.02
C ALA A 231 7.76 -4.99 -10.06
N LEU A 232 7.99 -5.81 -11.10
CA LEU A 232 7.37 -7.13 -11.23
C LEU A 232 7.79 -8.07 -10.10
N ALA A 233 9.08 -8.10 -9.75
CA ALA A 233 9.58 -8.90 -8.63
C ALA A 233 8.91 -8.50 -7.30
N MET A 234 8.72 -7.19 -7.06
CA MET A 234 8.01 -6.71 -5.88
C MET A 234 6.55 -7.18 -5.85
N VAL A 235 5.82 -7.10 -6.97
CA VAL A 235 4.43 -7.56 -7.04
C VAL A 235 4.33 -9.07 -6.78
N VAL A 236 5.21 -9.87 -7.38
CA VAL A 236 5.27 -11.34 -7.20
C VAL A 236 5.54 -11.71 -5.74
N ILE A 237 6.24 -10.88 -4.99
CA ILE A 237 6.49 -11.10 -3.56
C ILE A 237 5.31 -10.60 -2.72
N ILE A 238 4.77 -9.42 -3.03
CA ILE A 238 3.71 -8.76 -2.25
C ILE A 238 2.42 -9.55 -2.27
N VAL A 239 1.99 -10.05 -3.44
CA VAL A 239 0.70 -10.75 -3.58
C VAL A 239 0.61 -12.02 -2.72
N PRO A 240 1.53 -12.99 -2.83
CA PRO A 240 1.48 -14.19 -1.99
C PRO A 240 1.65 -13.86 -0.50
N PHE A 241 2.49 -12.87 -0.19
CA PHE A 241 2.69 -12.43 1.19
C PHE A 241 1.42 -11.84 1.80
N ALA A 242 0.67 -11.03 1.06
CA ALA A 242 -0.59 -10.45 1.51
C ALA A 242 -1.65 -11.54 1.82
N PHE A 243 -1.80 -12.51 0.93
CA PHE A 243 -2.70 -13.66 1.15
C PHE A 243 -2.24 -14.53 2.31
N PHE A 244 -0.95 -14.77 2.44
CA PHE A 244 -0.40 -15.53 3.56
C PHE A 244 -0.70 -14.86 4.91
N VAL A 245 -0.44 -13.56 5.01
CA VAL A 245 -0.75 -12.78 6.23
C VAL A 245 -2.25 -12.75 6.49
N GLY A 246 -3.07 -12.51 5.47
CA GLY A 246 -4.53 -12.52 5.61
C GLY A 246 -5.07 -13.85 6.12
N GLY A 247 -4.63 -14.97 5.55
CA GLY A 247 -5.01 -16.31 6.00
C GLY A 247 -4.51 -16.61 7.41
N LEU A 248 -3.30 -16.19 7.77
CA LEU A 248 -2.78 -16.31 9.13
C LEU A 248 -3.64 -15.56 10.14
N PHE A 249 -4.05 -14.33 9.82
CA PHE A 249 -4.96 -13.56 10.67
C PHE A 249 -6.35 -14.18 10.74
N ASN A 250 -6.85 -14.76 9.64
CA ASN A 250 -8.10 -15.50 9.65
C ASN A 250 -8.04 -16.68 10.65
N LEU A 251 -6.99 -17.50 10.60
CA LEU A 251 -6.79 -18.62 11.53
C LEU A 251 -6.65 -18.15 12.99
N LEU A 252 -5.86 -17.10 13.23
CA LEU A 252 -5.64 -16.57 14.57
C LEU A 252 -6.92 -15.97 15.18
N LEU A 253 -7.69 -15.21 14.42
CA LEU A 253 -8.92 -14.61 14.91
C LEU A 253 -10.02 -15.62 15.15
N HIS A 254 -10.12 -16.67 14.33
CA HIS A 254 -11.03 -17.79 14.58
C HIS A 254 -10.63 -18.67 15.78
N ALA A 255 -9.35 -18.67 16.16
CA ALA A 255 -8.88 -19.39 17.34
C ALA A 255 -9.10 -18.63 18.66
N VAL A 256 -9.24 -17.29 18.58
CA VAL A 256 -9.35 -16.39 19.75
C VAL A 256 -10.79 -15.92 19.97
N TRP A 257 -11.60 -15.95 18.95
CA TRP A 257 -13.01 -15.54 18.95
C TRP A 257 -13.91 -16.66 18.45
#